data_f202e92a5b78f938af5eade292809082
#
_entry.id   f202e92a5b78f938af5eade292809082
#
_cell.length_a   1.000
_cell.length_b   1.000
_cell.length_c   1.000
_cell.angle_alpha   90.00
_cell.angle_beta   90.00
_cell.angle_gamma   90.00
#
_symmetry.space_group_name_H-M   'P 1'
#
loop_
_entity.id
_entity.type
_entity.pdbx_description
1 polymer ?
#
loop_
_entity_poly.entity_id
_entity_poly.type
_entity_poly.pdbx_seq_one_letter_code
_entity_poly.pdbx_strand_id
1 'polypeptide(L)'
;MQIFQVNGMVDQIQKSIKIIVKSPSAAIKKFLEVYPHAKILGVYPLPQESESNVLSALKEKWQLILSKIELQSVKILLSQQAELASFNSNKVEIAFSSTWFRMIEMRRLIIENAVKKIFGDQTVVEFLMI
;
A
#
# COMPACT_ATOMS: atom_id res chain seq x y z
N MET A 1 -11.81 -11.63 0.17
CA MET A 1 -10.44 -11.57 0.70
C MET A 1 -10.41 -10.69 1.93
N GLN A 2 -9.51 -10.93 2.82
CA GLN A 2 -9.41 -10.21 4.08
C GLN A 2 -8.07 -9.49 4.17
N ILE A 3 -8.05 -8.35 4.89
CA ILE A 3 -6.81 -7.61 5.14
C ILE A 3 -6.20 -8.13 6.43
N PHE A 4 -4.94 -8.51 6.40
CA PHE A 4 -4.17 -8.88 7.58
C PHE A 4 -3.02 -7.92 7.78
N GLN A 5 -2.77 -7.55 9.02
CA GLN A 5 -1.56 -6.82 9.39
C GLN A 5 -0.53 -7.83 9.87
N VAL A 6 0.62 -7.87 9.22
CA VAL A 6 1.74 -8.72 9.62
C VAL A 6 2.80 -7.84 10.26
N ASN A 7 3.15 -8.15 11.50
CA ASN A 7 4.24 -7.51 12.21
C ASN A 7 5.46 -8.42 12.20
N GLY A 8 6.60 -7.89 11.84
CA GLY A 8 7.84 -8.65 11.78
C GLY A 8 9.04 -7.79 12.17
N MET A 9 10.12 -8.46 12.53
CA MET A 9 11.39 -7.83 12.84
C MET A 9 12.37 -8.08 11.69
N VAL A 10 12.88 -7.01 11.11
CA VAL A 10 13.86 -7.04 10.01
C VAL A 10 15.05 -6.20 10.43
N ASP A 11 16.22 -6.83 10.55
CA ASP A 11 17.48 -6.16 10.94
C ASP A 11 17.33 -5.29 12.20
N GLN A 12 16.66 -5.85 13.23
CA GLN A 12 16.37 -5.21 14.51
C GLN A 12 15.39 -4.03 14.41
N ILE A 13 14.74 -3.86 13.26
CA ILE A 13 13.70 -2.85 13.06
C ILE A 13 12.36 -3.53 12.92
N GLN A 14 11.38 -3.10 13.72
CA GLN A 14 10.02 -3.61 13.61
C GLN A 14 9.34 -3.02 12.39
N LYS A 15 8.75 -3.87 11.56
CA LYS A 15 7.98 -3.47 10.39
C LYS A 15 6.59 -4.07 10.43
N SER A 16 5.61 -3.29 9.95
CA SER A 16 4.22 -3.74 9.84
C SER A 16 3.75 -3.52 8.41
N ILE A 17 3.13 -4.54 7.83
CA ILE A 17 2.61 -4.47 6.47
C ILE A 17 1.17 -4.98 6.47
N LYS A 18 0.30 -4.27 5.76
CA LYS A 18 -1.08 -4.72 5.50
C LYS A 18 -1.09 -5.53 4.21
N ILE A 19 -1.69 -6.72 4.26
CA ILE A 19 -1.70 -7.66 3.15
C ILE A 19 -3.13 -8.14 2.91
N ILE A 20 -3.58 -8.11 1.66
CA ILE A 20 -4.90 -8.61 1.26
C ILE A 20 -4.74 -10.03 0.76
N VAL A 21 -5.18 -11.00 1.54
CA VAL A 21 -5.09 -12.44 1.23
C VAL A 21 -6.27 -13.19 1.84
N LYS A 22 -6.33 -14.50 1.58
CA LYS A 22 -7.42 -15.36 2.06
C LYS A 22 -7.19 -15.91 3.45
N SER A 23 -5.95 -16.01 3.92
CA SER A 23 -5.63 -16.65 5.20
C SER A 23 -4.42 -16.00 5.86
N PRO A 24 -4.26 -16.16 7.19
CA PRO A 24 -3.08 -15.64 7.89
C PRO A 24 -1.76 -16.24 7.39
N SER A 25 -1.75 -17.53 7.03
CA SER A 25 -0.53 -18.18 6.52
C SER A 25 -0.12 -17.58 5.16
N ALA A 26 -1.07 -17.24 4.31
CA ALA A 26 -0.78 -16.55 3.06
C ALA A 26 -0.20 -15.16 3.31
N ALA A 27 -0.66 -14.46 4.35
CA ALA A 27 -0.12 -13.16 4.74
C ALA A 27 1.34 -13.27 5.18
N ILE A 28 1.67 -14.26 5.98
CA ILE A 28 3.04 -14.53 6.42
C ILE A 28 3.94 -14.81 5.21
N LYS A 29 3.47 -15.64 4.30
CA LYS A 29 4.21 -15.98 3.09
C LYS A 29 4.52 -14.74 2.25
N LYS A 30 3.54 -13.87 2.06
CA LYS A 30 3.73 -12.62 1.33
C LYS A 30 4.74 -11.70 2.01
N PHE A 31 4.68 -11.59 3.33
CA PHE A 31 5.64 -10.80 4.10
C PHE A 31 7.06 -11.32 3.91
N LEU A 32 7.23 -12.64 3.94
CA LEU A 32 8.54 -13.26 3.77
C LEU A 32 9.06 -13.18 2.32
N GLU A 33 8.19 -13.00 1.33
CA GLU A 33 8.63 -12.71 -0.03
C GLU A 33 9.38 -11.37 -0.13
N VAL A 34 8.95 -10.40 0.67
CA VAL A 34 9.58 -9.08 0.72
C VAL A 34 10.79 -9.05 1.65
N TYR A 35 10.67 -9.71 2.81
CA TYR A 35 11.71 -9.76 3.84
C TYR A 35 12.00 -11.22 4.21
N PRO A 36 12.82 -11.93 3.41
CA PRO A 36 13.04 -13.38 3.61
C PRO A 36 13.64 -13.78 4.96
N HIS A 37 14.36 -12.86 5.59
CA HIS A 37 15.03 -13.12 6.87
C HIS A 37 14.28 -12.51 8.05
N ALA A 38 13.06 -12.05 7.85
CA ALA A 38 12.27 -11.43 8.91
C ALA A 38 11.80 -12.47 9.93
N LYS A 39 11.75 -12.05 11.18
CA LYS A 39 11.10 -12.83 12.25
C LYS A 39 9.67 -12.32 12.39
N ILE A 40 8.70 -13.23 12.22
CA ILE A 40 7.29 -12.87 12.34
C ILE A 40 6.92 -12.73 13.82
N LEU A 41 6.42 -11.56 14.19
CA LEU A 41 5.99 -11.26 15.56
C LEU A 41 4.50 -11.53 15.76
N GLY A 42 3.69 -11.34 14.72
CA GLY A 42 2.26 -11.58 14.80
C GLY A 42 1.55 -11.27 13.49
N VAL A 43 0.36 -11.86 13.34
CA VAL A 43 -0.53 -11.62 12.21
C VAL A 43 -1.92 -11.35 12.77
N TYR A 44 -2.52 -10.22 12.38
CA TYR A 44 -3.80 -9.80 12.92
C TYR A 44 -4.78 -9.52 11.79
N PRO A 45 -6.00 -10.08 11.84
CA PRO A 45 -7.04 -9.71 10.89
C PRO A 45 -7.48 -8.28 11.17
N LEU A 46 -7.65 -7.49 10.10
CA LEU A 46 -8.17 -6.13 10.20
C LEU A 46 -9.60 -6.10 9.69
N PRO A 47 -10.48 -5.29 10.31
CA PRO A 47 -11.83 -5.13 9.80
C PRO A 47 -11.78 -4.46 8.43
N GLN A 48 -12.56 -5.00 7.49
CA GLN A 48 -12.78 -4.30 6.23
C GLN A 48 -13.70 -3.13 6.49
N GLU A 49 -13.22 -1.92 6.22
CA GLU A 49 -14.08 -0.76 6.22
C GLU A 49 -15.07 -0.90 5.05
N SER A 50 -16.34 -0.80 5.36
CA SER A 50 -17.42 -0.98 4.38
C SER A 50 -17.64 0.23 3.48
N GLU A 51 -16.73 1.20 3.46
CA GLU A 51 -16.81 2.31 2.55
C GLU A 51 -16.52 1.83 1.14
N SER A 52 -17.56 1.61 0.37
CA SER A 52 -17.44 1.27 -1.04
C SER A 52 -17.14 2.53 -1.84
N ASN A 53 -15.87 2.82 -2.05
CA ASN A 53 -15.52 3.76 -3.11
C ASN A 53 -15.91 3.12 -4.44
N VAL A 54 -16.68 3.85 -5.24
CA VAL A 54 -17.06 3.40 -6.56
C VAL A 54 -15.79 3.26 -7.41
N LEU A 55 -15.68 2.18 -8.18
CA LEU A 55 -14.50 1.90 -9.01
C LEU A 55 -14.13 3.07 -9.92
N SER A 56 -15.12 3.74 -10.50
CA SER A 56 -14.90 4.91 -11.36
C SER A 56 -14.26 6.07 -10.58
N ALA A 57 -14.68 6.31 -9.33
CA ALA A 57 -14.10 7.34 -8.47
C ALA A 57 -12.65 6.99 -8.10
N LEU A 58 -12.38 5.72 -7.82
CA LEU A 58 -11.02 5.26 -7.54
C LEU A 58 -10.09 5.49 -8.72
N LYS A 59 -10.53 5.13 -9.92
CA LYS A 59 -9.73 5.33 -11.14
C LYS A 59 -9.47 6.81 -11.41
N GLU A 60 -10.48 7.65 -11.25
CA GLU A 60 -10.36 9.09 -11.45
C GLU A 60 -9.34 9.71 -10.49
N LYS A 61 -9.47 9.40 -9.19
CA LYS A 61 -8.54 9.89 -8.17
C LYS A 61 -7.12 9.37 -8.39
N TRP A 62 -7.00 8.11 -8.82
CA TRP A 62 -5.70 7.53 -9.13
C TRP A 62 -5.01 8.27 -10.27
N GLN A 63 -5.74 8.61 -11.32
CA GLN A 63 -5.19 9.39 -12.43
C GLN A 63 -4.74 10.78 -11.96
N LEU A 64 -5.47 11.41 -11.06
CA LEU A 64 -5.07 12.70 -10.48
C LEU A 64 -3.77 12.56 -9.69
N ILE A 65 -3.64 11.52 -8.87
CA ILE A 65 -2.40 11.26 -8.12
C ILE A 65 -1.24 11.08 -9.07
N LEU A 66 -1.40 10.26 -10.11
CA LEU A 66 -0.35 10.01 -11.09
C LEU A 66 0.06 11.29 -11.80
N SER A 67 -0.90 12.19 -12.10
CA SER A 67 -0.60 13.46 -12.77
C SER A 67 0.28 14.39 -11.94
N LYS A 68 0.32 14.19 -10.61
CA LYS A 68 1.12 15.01 -9.69
C LYS A 68 2.50 14.42 -9.41
N ILE A 69 2.78 13.22 -9.91
CA ILE A 69 4.10 12.61 -9.76
C ILE A 69 5.05 13.22 -10.79
N GLU A 70 6.11 13.84 -10.30
CA GLU A 70 7.05 14.55 -11.15
C GLU A 70 8.04 13.62 -11.85
N LEU A 71 8.38 12.50 -11.20
CA LEU A 71 9.35 11.56 -11.75
C LEU A 71 8.66 10.59 -12.71
N GLN A 72 8.98 10.68 -14.00
CA GLN A 72 8.31 9.91 -15.04
C GLN A 72 8.45 8.39 -14.83
N SER A 73 9.60 7.92 -14.38
CA SER A 73 9.82 6.49 -14.12
C SER A 73 8.91 5.96 -13.01
N VAL A 74 8.69 6.74 -11.95
CA VAL A 74 7.79 6.37 -10.86
C VAL A 74 6.34 6.40 -11.34
N LYS A 75 5.97 7.40 -12.12
CA LYS A 75 4.63 7.52 -12.69
C LYS A 75 4.27 6.30 -13.55
N ILE A 76 5.17 5.89 -14.42
CA ILE A 76 4.96 4.70 -15.28
C ILE A 76 4.85 3.44 -14.44
N LEU A 77 5.76 3.26 -13.46
CA LEU A 77 5.74 2.11 -12.57
C LEU A 77 4.39 1.99 -11.85
N LEU A 78 3.94 3.08 -11.25
CA LEU A 78 2.67 3.07 -10.49
C LEU A 78 1.47 2.86 -11.41
N SER A 79 1.47 3.44 -12.61
CA SER A 79 0.36 3.27 -13.54
C SER A 79 0.17 1.82 -13.99
N GLN A 80 1.23 1.04 -14.02
CA GLN A 80 1.21 -0.35 -14.48
C GLN A 80 1.14 -1.37 -13.34
N GLN A 81 1.71 -1.07 -12.18
CA GLN A 81 1.94 -2.06 -11.13
C GLN A 81 1.19 -1.78 -9.83
N ALA A 82 0.52 -0.66 -9.73
CA ALA A 82 -0.20 -0.26 -8.52
C ALA A 82 -1.58 0.27 -8.85
N GLU A 83 -2.45 0.28 -7.85
CA GLU A 83 -3.80 0.84 -8.00
C GLU A 83 -4.25 1.47 -6.68
N LEU A 84 -5.18 2.40 -6.76
CA LEU A 84 -5.81 2.99 -5.59
C LEU A 84 -6.85 2.01 -5.06
N ALA A 85 -6.63 1.50 -3.85
CA ALA A 85 -7.54 0.55 -3.23
C ALA A 85 -8.71 1.24 -2.53
N SER A 86 -8.44 2.36 -1.84
CA SER A 86 -9.46 3.16 -1.18
C SER A 86 -8.94 4.55 -0.88
N PHE A 87 -9.85 5.48 -0.65
CA PHE A 87 -9.48 6.81 -0.17
C PHE A 87 -10.61 7.40 0.67
N ASN A 88 -10.21 8.27 1.60
CA ASN A 88 -11.14 9.14 2.32
C ASN A 88 -10.43 10.47 2.59
N SER A 89 -11.02 11.37 3.37
CA SER A 89 -10.45 12.69 3.64
C SER A 89 -9.11 12.65 4.38
N ASN A 90 -8.80 11.55 5.07
CA ASN A 90 -7.65 11.45 5.95
C ASN A 90 -6.64 10.39 5.53
N LYS A 91 -7.01 9.47 4.64
CA LYS A 91 -6.21 8.28 4.36
C LYS A 91 -6.38 7.83 2.92
N VAL A 92 -5.28 7.42 2.30
CA VAL A 92 -5.25 6.84 0.96
C VAL A 92 -4.55 5.50 1.04
N GLU A 93 -5.16 4.46 0.50
CA GLU A 93 -4.58 3.12 0.46
C GLU A 93 -4.24 2.75 -0.97
N ILE A 94 -2.98 2.41 -1.21
CA ILE A 94 -2.46 2.03 -2.53
C ILE A 94 -2.03 0.57 -2.49
N ALA A 95 -2.57 -0.23 -3.41
CA ALA A 95 -2.31 -1.67 -3.47
C ALA A 95 -1.37 -2.02 -4.63
N PHE A 96 -0.44 -2.92 -4.38
CA PHE A 96 0.48 -3.43 -5.39
C PHE A 96 1.04 -4.80 -4.96
N SER A 97 1.63 -5.52 -5.92
CA SER A 97 2.14 -6.86 -5.63
C SER A 97 3.44 -6.84 -4.82
N SER A 98 3.73 -7.94 -4.14
CA SER A 98 4.96 -8.11 -3.35
C SER A 98 6.23 -7.92 -4.18
N THR A 99 6.18 -8.23 -5.47
CA THR A 99 7.32 -8.05 -6.38
C THR A 99 7.83 -6.62 -6.40
N TRP A 100 6.93 -5.65 -6.32
CA TRP A 100 7.26 -4.22 -6.45
C TRP A 100 7.30 -3.48 -5.11
N PHE A 101 7.03 -4.18 -4.01
CA PHE A 101 6.87 -3.55 -2.70
C PHE A 101 8.09 -2.71 -2.30
N ARG A 102 9.27 -3.29 -2.34
CA ARG A 102 10.48 -2.59 -1.90
C ARG A 102 10.80 -1.40 -2.77
N MET A 103 10.61 -1.52 -4.07
CA MET A 103 10.85 -0.42 -5.01
C MET A 103 9.89 0.73 -4.77
N ILE A 104 8.60 0.44 -4.59
CA ILE A 104 7.58 1.46 -4.34
C ILE A 104 7.79 2.09 -2.97
N GLU A 105 8.14 1.29 -1.95
CA GLU A 105 8.43 1.80 -0.61
C GLU A 105 9.58 2.80 -0.63
N MET A 106 10.62 2.56 -1.41
CA MET A 106 11.74 3.49 -1.58
C MET A 106 11.31 4.82 -2.19
N ARG A 107 10.19 4.85 -2.91
CA ARG A 107 9.64 6.06 -3.53
C ARG A 107 8.49 6.65 -2.74
N ARG A 108 8.30 6.21 -1.50
CA ARG A 108 7.18 6.60 -0.65
C ARG A 108 7.01 8.12 -0.54
N LEU A 109 8.10 8.85 -0.35
CA LEU A 109 8.05 10.30 -0.20
C LEU A 109 7.49 11.00 -1.44
N ILE A 110 7.88 10.54 -2.62
CA ILE A 110 7.37 11.07 -3.89
C ILE A 110 5.86 10.84 -3.99
N ILE A 111 5.41 9.64 -3.62
CA ILE A 111 3.99 9.26 -3.65
C ILE A 111 3.19 10.08 -2.63
N GLU A 112 3.71 10.21 -1.40
CA GLU A 112 3.06 10.99 -0.36
C GLU A 112 2.89 12.46 -0.78
N ASN A 113 3.90 13.06 -1.39
CA ASN A 113 3.84 14.42 -1.86
C ASN A 113 2.75 14.60 -2.93
N ALA A 114 2.65 13.65 -3.86
CA ALA A 114 1.60 13.69 -4.89
C ALA A 114 0.20 13.57 -4.29
N VAL A 115 0.02 12.66 -3.33
CA VAL A 115 -1.26 12.47 -2.63
C VAL A 115 -1.65 13.72 -1.85
N LYS A 116 -0.71 14.32 -1.14
CA LYS A 116 -0.97 15.53 -0.34
C LYS A 116 -1.36 16.72 -1.20
N LYS A 117 -0.89 16.81 -2.43
CA LYS A 117 -1.30 17.85 -3.36
C LYS A 117 -2.77 17.76 -3.75
N ILE A 118 -3.37 16.59 -3.67
CA ILE A 118 -4.77 16.35 -4.05
C ILE A 118 -5.68 16.33 -2.84
N PHE A 119 -5.28 15.61 -1.77
CA PHE A 119 -6.12 15.35 -0.59
C PHE A 119 -5.82 16.24 0.60
N GLY A 120 -4.66 16.91 0.63
CA GLY A 120 -4.23 17.79 1.71
C GLY A 120 -3.06 17.23 2.51
N ASP A 121 -2.39 18.12 3.28
CA ASP A 121 -1.14 17.80 3.98
C ASP A 121 -1.30 16.79 5.12
N GLN A 122 -2.53 16.62 5.63
CA GLN A 122 -2.80 15.70 6.73
C GLN A 122 -3.16 14.29 6.27
N THR A 123 -3.19 14.05 4.96
CA THR A 123 -3.53 12.75 4.42
C THR A 123 -2.40 11.75 4.65
N VAL A 124 -2.76 10.59 5.18
CA VAL A 124 -1.83 9.48 5.42
C VAL A 124 -1.89 8.53 4.23
N VAL A 125 -0.74 8.11 3.74
CA VAL A 125 -0.64 7.11 2.68
C VAL A 125 -0.28 5.77 3.30
N GLU A 126 -1.09 4.75 3.02
CA GLU A 126 -0.81 3.38 3.43
C GLU A 126 -0.64 2.49 2.21
N PHE A 127 0.31 1.58 2.28
CA PHE A 127 0.56 0.60 1.23
C PHE A 127 -0.05 -0.74 1.61
N LEU A 128 -0.76 -1.35 0.65
CA LEU A 128 -1.32 -2.69 0.77
C LEU A 128 -0.58 -3.61 -0.19
N MET A 129 -0.23 -4.79 0.28
CA MET A 129 0.39 -5.80 -0.56
C MET A 129 -0.65 -6.83 -0.98
N ILE A 130 -0.70 -7.15 -2.26
CA ILE A 130 -1.61 -8.14 -2.81
C ILE A 130 -0.86 -9.30 -3.49
#